data_6025ec31cc4cc9bdf17057d24a733888
#
_entry.id   6025ec31cc4cc9bdf17057d24a733888
#
_cell.length_a   1.000
_cell.length_b   1.000
_cell.length_c   1.000
_cell.angle_alpha   90.00
_cell.angle_beta   90.00
_cell.angle_gamma   90.00
#
_symmetry.space_group_name_H-M   'P 1'
#
loop_
_entity.id
_entity.type
_entity.pdbx_description
1 polymer ?
#
loop_
_entity_poly.entity_id
_entity_poly.type
_entity_poly.pdbx_seq_one_letter_code
_entity_poly.pdbx_strand_id
1 'polypeptide(L)'
;FLHQTNTPWIAPEDAQWLVENPFAPLAEARDGILFLADIAELTRAEQRGLGQLVGKLDKHNVRLVCASSRPPGNLIAQGKFDPELLSRVSTLTVSVPALREHAEDIPELATLMLRQMVESKEVAPRHWETAALNALRGFDWPGNLLSLQSAVKTLALTGAREEITSDDVARIASQFCAPPPQAVL
;
A
#
# COMPACT_ATOMS: atom_id res chain seq x y z
N PHE A 1 7.68 -19.05 6.34
CA PHE A 1 6.26 -19.34 6.64
C PHE A 1 5.32 -19.02 5.47
N LEU A 2 5.68 -18.13 4.56
CA LEU A 2 4.85 -17.76 3.39
C LEU A 2 4.96 -18.71 2.19
N HIS A 3 5.75 -19.78 2.28
CA HIS A 3 5.96 -20.74 1.18
C HIS A 3 5.09 -22.00 1.24
N GLN A 4 4.20 -22.11 2.21
CA GLN A 4 3.18 -23.16 2.16
C GLN A 4 1.99 -22.65 1.33
N THR A 5 1.86 -23.19 0.13
CA THR A 5 0.84 -22.85 -0.87
C THR A 5 -0.62 -23.06 -0.41
N ASN A 6 -0.84 -23.41 0.85
CA ASN A 6 -2.14 -23.74 1.43
C ASN A 6 -2.45 -23.00 2.75
N THR A 7 -1.69 -21.97 3.12
CA THR A 7 -2.00 -21.17 4.33
C THR A 7 -3.17 -20.24 4.03
N PRO A 8 -4.31 -20.34 4.74
CA PRO A 8 -5.42 -19.44 4.54
C PRO A 8 -5.01 -17.98 4.73
N TRP A 9 -5.39 -17.14 3.78
CA TRP A 9 -5.24 -15.68 3.85
C TRP A 9 -6.61 -15.05 3.74
N ILE A 10 -7.13 -14.55 4.86
CA ILE A 10 -8.44 -13.93 4.94
C ILE A 10 -8.26 -12.44 5.11
N ALA A 11 -8.80 -11.66 4.18
CA ALA A 11 -8.76 -10.20 4.16
C ALA A 11 -10.18 -9.68 3.89
N PRO A 12 -10.99 -9.46 4.93
CA PRO A 12 -12.33 -8.88 4.78
C PRO A 12 -12.26 -7.49 4.13
N GLU A 13 -13.23 -7.17 3.29
CA GLU A 13 -13.26 -5.90 2.53
C GLU A 13 -13.48 -4.66 3.43
N ASP A 14 -14.25 -4.82 4.50
CA ASP A 14 -14.53 -3.77 5.48
C ASP A 14 -14.30 -4.25 6.91
N ALA A 15 -14.52 -3.40 7.89
CA ALA A 15 -14.34 -3.71 9.31
C ALA A 15 -15.66 -3.88 10.07
N GLN A 16 -16.83 -3.82 9.39
CA GLN A 16 -18.15 -3.86 10.04
C GLN A 16 -18.40 -5.18 10.79
N TRP A 17 -17.85 -6.30 10.29
CA TRP A 17 -17.90 -7.60 10.97
C TRP A 17 -17.31 -7.57 12.39
N LEU A 18 -16.38 -6.67 12.69
CA LEU A 18 -15.85 -6.50 14.05
C LEU A 18 -16.92 -6.06 15.05
N VAL A 19 -17.99 -5.41 14.57
CA VAL A 19 -19.12 -5.00 15.41
C VAL A 19 -20.20 -6.07 15.43
N GLU A 20 -20.51 -6.65 14.27
CA GLU A 20 -21.60 -7.61 14.12
C GLU A 20 -21.26 -8.99 14.68
N ASN A 21 -20.11 -9.53 14.27
CA ASN A 21 -19.61 -10.81 14.77
C ASN A 21 -18.07 -10.87 14.63
N PRO A 22 -17.31 -10.37 15.63
CA PRO A 22 -15.86 -10.29 15.56
C PRO A 22 -15.16 -11.66 15.42
N PHE A 23 -15.87 -12.75 15.63
CA PHE A 23 -15.31 -14.10 15.54
C PHE A 23 -15.62 -14.81 14.22
N ALA A 24 -16.44 -14.22 13.35
CA ALA A 24 -16.84 -14.82 12.09
C ALA A 24 -15.65 -15.30 11.23
N PRO A 25 -14.57 -14.50 11.01
CA PRO A 25 -13.48 -14.92 10.14
C PRO A 25 -12.52 -15.93 10.78
N LEU A 26 -12.62 -16.23 12.08
CA LEU A 26 -11.68 -17.13 12.76
C LEU A 26 -11.73 -18.58 12.25
N ALA A 27 -12.90 -19.04 11.83
CA ALA A 27 -13.04 -20.39 11.29
C ALA A 27 -12.33 -20.55 9.94
N GLU A 28 -12.47 -19.54 9.08
CA GLU A 28 -11.87 -19.52 7.74
C GLU A 28 -10.37 -19.24 7.80
N ALA A 29 -9.94 -18.36 8.72
CA ALA A 29 -8.54 -18.00 8.93
C ALA A 29 -7.75 -19.01 9.78
N ARG A 30 -8.39 -20.12 10.21
CA ARG A 30 -7.77 -21.11 11.07
C ARG A 30 -6.44 -21.62 10.48
N ASP A 31 -5.42 -21.71 11.33
CA ASP A 31 -4.05 -22.08 10.95
C ASP A 31 -3.44 -21.16 9.87
N GLY A 32 -3.97 -19.94 9.75
CA GLY A 32 -3.62 -18.99 8.70
C GLY A 32 -3.45 -17.56 9.19
N ILE A 33 -3.75 -16.63 8.30
CA ILE A 33 -3.57 -15.19 8.48
C ILE A 33 -4.91 -14.48 8.32
N LEU A 34 -5.22 -13.61 9.29
CA LEU A 34 -6.29 -12.64 9.19
C LEU A 34 -5.66 -11.26 8.99
N PHE A 35 -6.00 -10.59 7.89
CA PHE A 35 -5.45 -9.28 7.53
C PHE A 35 -6.50 -8.18 7.68
N LEU A 36 -6.15 -7.10 8.40
CA LEU A 36 -6.92 -5.87 8.46
C LEU A 36 -6.22 -4.77 7.67
N ALA A 37 -6.91 -4.24 6.67
CA ALA A 37 -6.32 -3.33 5.68
C ALA A 37 -5.91 -1.96 6.25
N ASP A 38 -6.69 -1.35 7.13
CA ASP A 38 -6.34 -0.06 7.76
C ASP A 38 -6.97 0.09 9.14
N ILE A 39 -6.17 -0.08 10.18
CA ILE A 39 -6.64 0.12 11.55
C ILE A 39 -6.81 1.59 11.93
N ALA A 40 -6.27 2.53 11.13
CA ALA A 40 -6.39 3.97 11.39
C ALA A 40 -7.81 4.50 11.17
N GLU A 41 -8.62 3.79 10.41
CA GLU A 41 -10.00 4.17 10.10
C GLU A 41 -11.04 3.50 11.02
N LEU A 42 -10.62 2.61 11.92
CA LEU A 42 -11.52 1.88 12.82
C LEU A 42 -12.26 2.81 13.78
N THR A 43 -13.57 2.71 13.80
CA THR A 43 -14.43 3.34 14.81
C THR A 43 -14.18 2.77 16.19
N ARG A 44 -14.66 3.44 17.24
CA ARG A 44 -14.57 2.95 18.62
C ARG A 44 -15.29 1.61 18.84
N ALA A 45 -16.36 1.35 18.09
CA ALA A 45 -17.07 0.09 18.17
C ALA A 45 -16.26 -1.06 17.56
N GLU A 46 -15.67 -0.85 16.40
CA GLU A 46 -14.79 -1.81 15.73
C GLU A 46 -13.50 -2.07 16.52
N GLN A 47 -12.92 -1.06 17.16
CA GLN A 47 -11.77 -1.24 18.06
C GLN A 47 -12.11 -2.16 19.23
N ARG A 48 -13.32 -2.04 19.82
CA ARG A 48 -13.77 -2.97 20.88
C ARG A 48 -13.90 -4.39 20.34
N GLY A 49 -14.47 -4.57 19.15
CA GLY A 49 -14.56 -5.87 18.49
C GLY A 49 -13.18 -6.48 18.22
N LEU A 50 -12.25 -5.68 17.72
CA LEU A 50 -10.85 -6.10 17.51
C LEU A 50 -10.20 -6.52 18.83
N GLY A 51 -10.44 -5.81 19.93
CA GLY A 51 -9.97 -6.18 21.26
C GLY A 51 -10.49 -7.55 21.73
N GLN A 52 -11.74 -7.88 21.41
CA GLN A 52 -12.33 -9.20 21.71
C GLN A 52 -11.70 -10.28 20.81
N LEU A 53 -11.54 -10.01 19.52
CA LEU A 53 -10.93 -10.90 18.55
C LEU A 53 -9.52 -11.32 18.97
N VAL A 54 -8.67 -10.35 19.31
CA VAL A 54 -7.28 -10.59 19.72
C VAL A 54 -7.18 -11.61 20.85
N GLY A 55 -8.12 -11.60 21.79
CA GLY A 55 -8.16 -12.58 22.88
C GLY A 55 -8.52 -14.01 22.46
N LYS A 56 -8.86 -14.28 21.21
CA LYS A 56 -9.25 -15.60 20.69
C LYS A 56 -8.32 -16.16 19.61
N LEU A 57 -7.40 -15.36 19.08
CA LEU A 57 -6.52 -15.73 17.98
C LEU A 57 -5.74 -17.02 18.26
N ASP A 58 -5.14 -17.13 19.45
CA ASP A 58 -4.32 -18.30 19.83
C ASP A 58 -5.12 -19.62 19.80
N LYS A 59 -6.39 -19.56 20.18
CA LYS A 59 -7.25 -20.77 20.19
C LYS A 59 -7.52 -21.33 18.78
N HIS A 60 -7.41 -20.50 17.78
CA HIS A 60 -7.64 -20.85 16.39
C HIS A 60 -6.33 -20.92 15.58
N ASN A 61 -5.18 -20.70 16.24
CA ASN A 61 -3.87 -20.62 15.60
C ASN A 61 -3.86 -19.60 14.44
N VAL A 62 -4.50 -18.44 14.65
CA VAL A 62 -4.61 -17.37 13.65
C VAL A 62 -3.56 -16.30 13.93
N ARG A 63 -2.79 -15.93 12.91
CA ARG A 63 -1.91 -14.77 12.94
C ARG A 63 -2.65 -13.54 12.43
N LEU A 64 -2.73 -12.50 13.27
CA LEU A 64 -3.29 -11.21 12.87
C LEU A 64 -2.19 -10.34 12.26
N VAL A 65 -2.48 -9.77 11.09
CA VAL A 65 -1.65 -8.75 10.43
C VAL A 65 -2.52 -7.52 10.24
N CYS A 66 -2.08 -6.39 10.77
CA CYS A 66 -2.77 -5.11 10.62
C CYS A 66 -1.90 -4.15 9.82
N ALA A 67 -2.50 -3.46 8.86
CA ALA A 67 -1.88 -2.31 8.23
C ALA A 67 -2.43 -1.00 8.82
N SER A 68 -1.69 0.09 8.67
CA SER A 68 -2.13 1.43 9.04
C SER A 68 -1.59 2.45 8.05
N SER A 69 -2.48 3.27 7.49
CA SER A 69 -2.12 4.38 6.61
C SER A 69 -1.48 5.55 7.36
N ARG A 70 -1.60 5.58 8.67
CA ARG A 70 -1.06 6.63 9.56
C ARG A 70 -0.21 6.04 10.67
N PRO A 71 0.85 6.74 11.11
CA PRO A 71 1.65 6.30 12.24
C PRO A 71 0.77 6.07 13.49
N PRO A 72 0.81 4.87 14.11
CA PRO A 72 -0.07 4.55 15.23
C PRO A 72 0.07 5.48 16.44
N GLY A 73 1.28 6.00 16.69
CA GLY A 73 1.52 6.99 17.75
C GLY A 73 0.72 8.30 17.58
N ASN A 74 0.52 8.74 16.32
CA ASN A 74 -0.28 9.92 16.02
C ASN A 74 -1.78 9.67 16.30
N LEU A 75 -2.25 8.46 16.07
CA LEU A 75 -3.64 8.08 16.36
C LEU A 75 -3.93 8.11 17.86
N ILE A 76 -2.98 7.67 18.69
CA ILE A 76 -3.09 7.76 20.16
C ILE A 76 -3.10 9.22 20.61
N ALA A 77 -2.14 10.03 20.11
CA ALA A 77 -2.05 11.45 20.47
C ALA A 77 -3.33 12.25 20.13
N GLN A 78 -4.02 11.86 19.05
CA GLN A 78 -5.30 12.43 18.62
C GLN A 78 -6.50 11.81 19.36
N GLY A 79 -6.30 10.86 20.25
CA GLY A 79 -7.37 10.13 20.91
C GLY A 79 -8.23 9.26 19.98
N LYS A 80 -7.76 8.96 18.80
CA LYS A 80 -8.51 8.19 17.76
C LYS A 80 -8.37 6.68 17.94
N PHE A 81 -7.31 6.21 18.57
CA PHE A 81 -7.08 4.79 18.78
C PHE A 81 -6.80 4.50 20.27
N ASP A 82 -7.24 3.33 20.70
CA ASP A 82 -7.05 2.86 22.08
C ASP A 82 -5.60 2.42 22.30
N PRO A 83 -4.86 3.00 23.26
CA PRO A 83 -3.46 2.66 23.50
C PRO A 83 -3.23 1.21 23.96
N GLU A 84 -4.15 0.66 24.77
CA GLU A 84 -4.04 -0.72 25.24
C GLU A 84 -4.24 -1.70 24.07
N LEU A 85 -5.24 -1.45 23.24
CA LEU A 85 -5.46 -2.24 22.04
C LEU A 85 -4.26 -2.17 21.10
N LEU A 86 -3.68 -0.97 20.87
CA LEU A 86 -2.50 -0.84 20.04
C LEU A 86 -1.34 -1.69 20.57
N SER A 87 -1.07 -1.64 21.87
CA SER A 87 -0.01 -2.45 22.49
C SER A 87 -0.20 -3.95 22.24
N ARG A 88 -1.45 -4.42 22.18
CA ARG A 88 -1.78 -5.84 21.94
C ARG A 88 -1.63 -6.25 20.47
N VAL A 89 -1.88 -5.36 19.52
CA VAL A 89 -1.80 -5.67 18.08
C VAL A 89 -0.43 -5.34 17.47
N SER A 90 0.41 -4.54 18.13
CA SER A 90 1.71 -4.08 17.62
C SER A 90 2.92 -4.82 18.24
N THR A 91 2.80 -6.12 18.44
CA THR A 91 3.92 -6.95 18.93
C THR A 91 5.16 -6.84 18.04
N LEU A 92 4.95 -6.77 16.73
CA LEU A 92 5.98 -6.49 15.74
C LEU A 92 5.46 -5.40 14.81
N THR A 93 6.24 -4.33 14.64
CA THR A 93 5.89 -3.23 13.73
C THR A 93 6.94 -3.12 12.62
N VAL A 94 6.46 -3.10 11.38
CA VAL A 94 7.28 -2.88 10.19
C VAL A 94 6.83 -1.55 9.57
N SER A 95 7.77 -0.62 9.43
CA SER A 95 7.53 0.64 8.71
C SER A 95 7.87 0.45 7.23
N VAL A 96 6.92 0.77 6.36
CA VAL A 96 7.16 0.80 4.92
C VAL A 96 7.54 2.23 4.55
N PRO A 97 8.78 2.48 4.10
CA PRO A 97 9.23 3.82 3.74
C PRO A 97 8.51 4.34 2.50
N ALA A 98 8.44 5.66 2.37
CA ALA A 98 7.91 6.28 1.16
C ALA A 98 8.90 6.15 -0.01
N LEU A 99 8.41 6.12 -1.24
CA LEU A 99 9.26 5.96 -2.44
C LEU A 99 10.31 7.10 -2.56
N ARG A 100 9.99 8.31 -2.13
CA ARG A 100 10.93 9.45 -2.08
C ARG A 100 12.14 9.22 -1.16
N GLU A 101 12.02 8.31 -0.18
CA GLU A 101 13.10 7.94 0.73
C GLU A 101 14.06 6.93 0.11
N HIS A 102 13.66 6.33 -1.02
CA HIS A 102 14.42 5.36 -1.82
C HIS A 102 14.43 5.76 -3.30
N ALA A 103 14.74 7.05 -3.56
CA ALA A 103 14.74 7.59 -4.92
C ALA A 103 15.73 6.87 -5.87
N GLU A 104 16.75 6.21 -5.32
CA GLU A 104 17.70 5.38 -6.05
C GLU A 104 17.05 4.17 -6.74
N ASP A 105 15.96 3.64 -6.19
CA ASP A 105 15.27 2.46 -6.72
C ASP A 105 14.31 2.82 -7.88
N ILE A 106 13.94 4.10 -8.02
CA ILE A 106 12.96 4.56 -9.02
C ILE A 106 13.32 4.16 -10.45
N PRO A 107 14.57 4.29 -10.94
CA PRO A 107 14.94 3.88 -12.28
C PRO A 107 14.71 2.40 -12.56
N GLU A 108 15.05 1.55 -11.61
CA GLU A 108 14.86 0.10 -11.74
C GLU A 108 13.37 -0.26 -11.73
N LEU A 109 12.61 0.31 -10.80
CA LEU A 109 11.16 0.14 -10.71
C LEU A 109 10.45 0.60 -12.00
N ALA A 110 10.79 1.78 -12.52
CA ALA A 110 10.20 2.30 -13.76
C ALA A 110 10.52 1.39 -14.97
N THR A 111 11.75 0.88 -15.02
CA THR A 111 12.18 -0.05 -16.06
C THR A 111 11.42 -1.37 -15.97
N LEU A 112 11.26 -1.91 -14.76
CA LEU A 112 10.49 -3.14 -14.52
C LEU A 112 9.03 -2.97 -14.91
N MET A 113 8.39 -1.86 -14.51
CA MET A 113 7.00 -1.56 -14.83
C MET A 113 6.78 -1.45 -16.34
N LEU A 114 7.63 -0.70 -17.05
CA LEU A 114 7.55 -0.57 -18.50
C LEU A 114 7.71 -1.93 -19.19
N ARG A 115 8.69 -2.72 -18.79
CA ARG A 115 8.92 -4.08 -19.32
C ARG A 115 7.69 -4.96 -19.15
N GLN A 116 7.08 -4.98 -17.96
CA GLN A 116 5.86 -5.76 -17.69
C GLN A 116 4.70 -5.34 -18.60
N MET A 117 4.52 -4.04 -18.85
CA MET A 117 3.47 -3.53 -19.74
C MET A 117 3.74 -3.89 -21.22
N VAL A 118 4.99 -3.94 -21.64
CA VAL A 118 5.35 -4.40 -22.99
C VAL A 118 5.16 -5.90 -23.14
N GLU A 119 5.57 -6.70 -22.15
CA GLU A 119 5.41 -8.16 -22.14
C GLU A 119 3.92 -8.57 -22.11
N SER A 120 3.09 -7.86 -21.36
CA SER A 120 1.63 -8.04 -21.33
C SER A 120 0.91 -7.51 -22.57
N LYS A 121 1.63 -6.86 -23.49
CA LYS A 121 1.11 -6.20 -24.71
C LYS A 121 0.12 -5.06 -24.43
N GLU A 122 0.19 -4.46 -23.25
CA GLU A 122 -0.59 -3.26 -22.92
C GLU A 122 -0.09 -2.03 -23.68
N VAL A 123 1.22 -1.96 -23.96
CA VAL A 123 1.86 -0.87 -24.68
C VAL A 123 2.80 -1.40 -25.76
N ALA A 124 3.08 -0.59 -26.78
CA ALA A 124 4.09 -0.89 -27.79
C ALA A 124 5.49 -0.95 -27.16
N PRO A 125 6.45 -1.68 -27.76
CA PRO A 125 7.84 -1.70 -27.28
C PRO A 125 8.42 -0.30 -27.19
N ARG A 126 8.92 0.05 -26.01
CA ARG A 126 9.56 1.33 -25.71
C ARG A 126 10.75 1.14 -24.79
N HIS A 127 11.66 2.09 -24.80
CA HIS A 127 12.83 2.09 -23.93
C HIS A 127 13.05 3.46 -23.30
N TRP A 128 13.75 3.48 -22.19
CA TRP A 128 14.08 4.68 -21.46
C TRP A 128 15.40 5.30 -21.96
N GLU A 129 15.40 6.60 -22.17
CA GLU A 129 16.63 7.37 -22.15
C GLU A 129 17.19 7.40 -20.71
N THR A 130 18.52 7.30 -20.55
CA THR A 130 19.16 7.36 -19.22
C THR A 130 18.83 8.66 -18.48
N ALA A 131 18.76 9.78 -19.20
CA ALA A 131 18.38 11.07 -18.62
C ALA A 131 16.94 11.08 -18.11
N ALA A 132 16.01 10.38 -18.79
CA ALA A 132 14.63 10.24 -18.37
C ALA A 132 14.51 9.47 -17.04
N LEU A 133 15.22 8.35 -16.90
CA LEU A 133 15.27 7.58 -15.66
C LEU A 133 15.83 8.40 -14.49
N ASN A 134 16.86 9.20 -14.74
CA ASN A 134 17.41 10.09 -13.71
C ASN A 134 16.42 11.22 -13.35
N ALA A 135 15.69 11.75 -14.33
CA ALA A 135 14.69 12.79 -14.08
C ALA A 135 13.55 12.30 -13.16
N LEU A 136 13.12 11.03 -13.28
CA LEU A 136 12.09 10.44 -12.40
C LEU A 136 12.47 10.46 -10.92
N ARG A 137 13.76 10.44 -10.58
CA ARG A 137 14.26 10.48 -9.20
C ARG A 137 14.01 11.84 -8.52
N GLY A 138 13.84 12.90 -9.29
CA GLY A 138 13.64 14.25 -8.79
C GLY A 138 12.21 14.56 -8.33
N PHE A 139 11.28 13.60 -8.39
CA PHE A 139 9.89 13.80 -8.02
C PHE A 139 9.55 13.08 -6.71
N ASP A 140 8.65 13.70 -5.90
CA ASP A 140 8.30 13.21 -4.56
C ASP A 140 7.36 12.00 -4.55
N TRP A 141 6.66 11.73 -5.64
CA TRP A 141 5.72 10.61 -5.80
C TRP A 141 4.77 10.45 -4.60
N PRO A 142 3.85 11.38 -4.33
CA PRO A 142 3.01 11.37 -3.12
C PRO A 142 2.11 10.14 -3.01
N GLY A 143 1.75 9.50 -4.13
CA GLY A 143 1.07 8.21 -4.18
C GLY A 143 2.03 7.02 -4.27
N ASN A 144 3.33 7.20 -3.99
CA ASN A 144 4.34 6.15 -4.01
C ASN A 144 4.33 5.36 -5.33
N LEU A 145 4.37 4.04 -5.25
CA LEU A 145 4.41 3.15 -6.43
C LEU A 145 3.21 3.35 -7.36
N LEU A 146 2.03 3.66 -6.83
CA LEU A 146 0.83 3.87 -7.65
C LEU A 146 0.98 5.11 -8.55
N SER A 147 1.51 6.22 -8.01
CA SER A 147 1.79 7.42 -8.81
C SER A 147 2.87 7.16 -9.85
N LEU A 148 3.94 6.47 -9.48
CA LEU A 148 5.00 6.09 -10.42
C LEU A 148 4.45 5.21 -11.55
N GLN A 149 3.69 4.16 -11.22
CA GLN A 149 3.08 3.26 -12.19
C GLN A 149 2.16 4.00 -13.17
N SER A 150 1.32 4.90 -12.65
CA SER A 150 0.42 5.70 -13.46
C SER A 150 1.19 6.63 -14.41
N ALA A 151 2.28 7.24 -13.95
CA ALA A 151 3.14 8.08 -14.77
C ALA A 151 3.86 7.26 -15.85
N VAL A 152 4.44 6.10 -15.50
CA VAL A 152 5.09 5.19 -16.46
C VAL A 152 4.08 4.74 -17.51
N LYS A 153 2.87 4.37 -17.14
CA LYS A 153 1.80 3.97 -18.07
C LYS A 153 1.44 5.12 -19.02
N THR A 154 1.27 6.33 -18.50
CA THR A 154 0.98 7.50 -19.32
C THR A 154 2.12 7.80 -20.28
N LEU A 155 3.37 7.79 -19.83
CA LEU A 155 4.55 7.96 -20.66
C LEU A 155 4.63 6.91 -21.77
N ALA A 156 4.34 5.66 -21.44
CA ALA A 156 4.34 4.57 -22.40
C ALA A 156 3.26 4.71 -23.48
N LEU A 157 2.08 5.24 -23.14
CA LEU A 157 0.94 5.37 -24.05
C LEU A 157 0.97 6.66 -24.89
N THR A 158 1.50 7.77 -24.34
CA THR A 158 1.35 9.10 -24.97
C THR A 158 2.52 9.51 -25.87
N GLY A 159 3.66 8.83 -25.79
CA GLY A 159 4.82 9.18 -26.61
C GLY A 159 4.71 8.68 -28.05
N ALA A 160 5.09 9.53 -29.00
CA ALA A 160 5.12 9.19 -30.42
C ALA A 160 6.41 8.44 -30.85
N ARG A 161 7.43 8.41 -30.00
CA ARG A 161 8.74 7.80 -30.28
C ARG A 161 8.90 6.51 -29.47
N GLU A 162 9.76 5.61 -29.93
CA GLU A 162 10.12 4.40 -29.17
C GLU A 162 10.90 4.74 -27.88
N GLU A 163 11.64 5.85 -27.88
CA GLU A 163 12.39 6.33 -26.72
C GLU A 163 11.58 7.30 -25.88
N ILE A 164 11.58 7.08 -24.54
CA ILE A 164 10.99 7.98 -23.56
C ILE A 164 12.10 8.91 -23.05
N THR A 165 11.94 10.22 -23.32
CA THR A 165 12.95 11.24 -23.06
C THR A 165 12.72 11.95 -21.72
N SER A 166 13.74 12.68 -21.24
CA SER A 166 13.64 13.54 -20.06
C SER A 166 12.56 14.63 -20.18
N ASP A 167 12.33 15.15 -21.40
CA ASP A 167 11.28 16.15 -21.66
C ASP A 167 9.88 15.53 -21.50
N ASP A 168 9.69 14.27 -21.93
CA ASP A 168 8.44 13.55 -21.73
C ASP A 168 8.17 13.37 -20.23
N VAL A 169 9.20 13.02 -19.45
CA VAL A 169 9.09 12.89 -17.99
C VAL A 169 8.73 14.22 -17.35
N ALA A 170 9.40 15.32 -17.69
CA ALA A 170 9.12 16.63 -17.11
C ALA A 170 7.66 17.05 -17.35
N ARG A 171 7.11 16.77 -18.53
CA ARG A 171 5.73 17.09 -18.90
C ARG A 171 4.69 16.26 -18.16
N ILE A 172 4.95 14.96 -17.96
CA ILE A 172 3.95 14.00 -17.45
C ILE A 172 4.08 13.83 -15.94
N ALA A 173 5.28 13.67 -15.39
CA ALA A 173 5.49 13.38 -13.98
C ALA A 173 4.98 14.52 -13.07
N SER A 174 5.05 15.77 -13.51
CA SER A 174 4.50 16.91 -12.76
C SER A 174 2.99 16.79 -12.47
N GLN A 175 2.25 16.07 -13.31
CA GLN A 175 0.81 15.86 -13.11
C GLN A 175 0.52 14.87 -11.96
N PHE A 176 1.44 13.96 -11.67
CA PHE A 176 1.31 12.94 -10.62
C PHE A 176 1.99 13.34 -9.31
N CYS A 177 2.79 14.40 -9.32
CA CYS A 177 3.56 14.88 -8.18
C CYS A 177 2.98 16.15 -7.54
N ALA A 178 1.98 16.76 -8.16
CA ALA A 178 1.25 17.85 -7.54
C ALA A 178 0.48 17.32 -6.31
N PRO A 179 0.51 18.01 -5.16
CA PRO A 179 -0.35 17.64 -4.04
C PRO A 179 -1.81 17.68 -4.50
N PRO A 180 -2.68 16.77 -4.02
CA PRO A 180 -4.09 16.80 -4.35
C PRO A 180 -4.65 18.19 -3.99
N PRO A 181 -5.53 18.78 -4.82
CA PRO A 181 -6.13 20.06 -4.51
C PRO A 181 -6.76 19.97 -3.12
N GLN A 182 -6.33 20.82 -2.20
CA GLN A 182 -6.94 20.91 -0.89
C GLN A 182 -8.42 21.23 -1.13
N ALA A 183 -9.30 20.34 -0.70
CA ALA A 183 -10.73 20.61 -0.70
C ALA A 183 -10.93 21.88 0.12
N VAL A 184 -11.25 22.96 -0.55
CA VAL A 184 -11.67 24.20 0.09
C VAL A 184 -13.03 23.87 0.72
N LEU A 185 -13.03 23.73 2.05
CA LEU A 185 -14.24 23.66 2.88
C LEU A 185 -14.94 25.01 2.89
#